data_3f37eed5ebde5ff9d2a219deccd70282
#
_entry.id   3f37eed5ebde5ff9d2a219deccd70282
#
_cell.length_a   1.000
_cell.length_b   1.000
_cell.length_c   1.000
_cell.angle_alpha   90.00
_cell.angle_beta   90.00
_cell.angle_gamma   90.00
#
_symmetry.space_group_name_H-M   'P 1'
#
loop_
_entity.id
_entity.type
_entity.pdbx_description
1 polymer ?
#
loop_
_entity_poly.entity_id
_entity_poly.type
_entity_poly.pdbx_seq_one_letter_code
_entity_poly.pdbx_strand_id
1 'polypeptide(L)'
;ETLNSLDIEWLDKFSTIYVRDKKEVLHYIYHPNIIDLTLNKANHQKPLTKTHNHFYSKYPYKRDLNTLIPVTKHFEYCENLYDELKFYIDEPINDFYNRKSTVAFYALESNGIRICKDKFEEKFHSIHNDTVYTQYNFKTTTTRPSNKFRGVNYSALSKKDDSREAFIPSNDVFVEMDISAYHPSLLAKLIDYTFDENDIHEAFAKMYGVEYKEAKQLTFKMLYSGNFGKYSDLEFFKKAKQFTNIIWEEFNTNGFIECPVSKYKFEKD
;
A
#
# COMPACT_ATOMS: atom_id res chain seq x y z
N GLU A 1 -6.30 -3.94 -28.30
CA GLU A 1 -7.60 -4.56 -28.62
C GLU A 1 -8.48 -4.45 -27.41
N THR A 2 -9.69 -3.96 -27.58
CA THR A 2 -10.73 -3.95 -26.56
C THR A 2 -11.14 -5.40 -26.35
N LEU A 3 -11.00 -5.91 -25.12
CA LEU A 3 -11.59 -7.20 -24.75
C LEU A 3 -13.09 -7.12 -24.99
N ASN A 4 -13.62 -7.95 -25.85
CA ASN A 4 -15.04 -7.98 -26.17
C ASN A 4 -15.78 -8.83 -25.13
N SER A 5 -17.10 -8.67 -25.03
CA SER A 5 -17.95 -9.48 -24.12
C SER A 5 -17.77 -10.98 -24.28
N LEU A 6 -17.42 -11.45 -25.45
CA LEU A 6 -17.06 -12.85 -25.75
C LEU A 6 -15.85 -13.36 -24.94
N ASP A 7 -14.93 -12.47 -24.62
CA ASP A 7 -13.70 -12.85 -23.92
C ASP A 7 -13.97 -13.12 -22.42
N ILE A 8 -15.00 -12.49 -21.86
CA ILE A 8 -15.41 -12.70 -20.46
C ILE A 8 -16.03 -14.08 -20.27
N GLU A 9 -16.96 -14.48 -21.16
CA GLU A 9 -17.57 -15.82 -21.14
C GLU A 9 -16.54 -16.92 -21.35
N TRP A 10 -15.49 -16.63 -22.14
CA TRP A 10 -14.40 -17.57 -22.32
C TRP A 10 -13.57 -17.74 -21.05
N LEU A 11 -13.33 -16.66 -20.31
CA LEU A 11 -12.60 -16.68 -19.04
C LEU A 11 -13.33 -17.47 -17.95
N ASP A 12 -14.67 -17.53 -17.97
CA ASP A 12 -15.48 -18.30 -17.03
C ASP A 12 -15.20 -19.83 -17.10
N LYS A 13 -14.56 -20.30 -18.18
CA LYS A 13 -14.15 -21.71 -18.33
C LYS A 13 -12.96 -22.09 -17.45
N PHE A 14 -12.25 -21.10 -16.92
CA PHE A 14 -11.05 -21.33 -16.11
C PHE A 14 -11.35 -21.17 -14.63
N SER A 15 -10.96 -22.14 -13.83
CA SER A 15 -11.06 -22.08 -12.37
C SER A 15 -10.11 -21.05 -11.76
N THR A 16 -9.00 -20.76 -12.45
CA THR A 16 -8.01 -19.78 -12.02
C THR A 16 -7.35 -19.16 -13.24
N ILE A 17 -7.18 -17.84 -13.20
CA ILE A 17 -6.54 -17.04 -14.23
C ILE A 17 -5.38 -16.30 -13.58
N TYR A 18 -4.16 -16.66 -13.96
CA TYR A 18 -2.97 -16.04 -13.42
C TYR A 18 -2.56 -14.82 -14.22
N VAL A 19 -2.30 -13.73 -13.51
CA VAL A 19 -1.84 -12.46 -14.09
C VAL A 19 -0.64 -11.92 -13.30
N ARG A 20 0.08 -10.99 -13.89
CA ARG A 20 1.18 -10.29 -13.25
C ARG A 20 0.74 -9.10 -12.40
N ASP A 21 -0.28 -8.38 -12.82
CA ASP A 21 -0.81 -7.19 -12.14
C ASP A 21 -2.34 -7.19 -12.20
N LYS A 22 -2.93 -7.81 -11.19
CA LYS A 22 -4.39 -7.91 -11.10
C LYS A 22 -5.06 -6.54 -11.04
N LYS A 23 -4.46 -5.58 -10.32
CA LYS A 23 -5.05 -4.26 -10.18
C LYS A 23 -5.15 -3.55 -11.54
N GLU A 24 -4.14 -3.67 -12.40
CA GLU A 24 -4.17 -3.15 -13.76
C GLU A 24 -5.23 -3.84 -14.61
N VAL A 25 -5.31 -5.16 -14.52
CA VAL A 25 -6.30 -5.95 -15.27
C VAL A 25 -7.73 -5.60 -14.88
N LEU A 26 -8.00 -5.31 -13.60
CA LEU A 26 -9.33 -4.94 -13.12
C LEU A 26 -9.89 -3.65 -13.75
N HIS A 27 -9.06 -2.78 -14.30
CA HIS A 27 -9.52 -1.61 -15.06
C HIS A 27 -10.13 -1.96 -16.43
N TYR A 28 -9.92 -3.19 -16.90
CA TYR A 28 -10.43 -3.66 -18.20
C TYR A 28 -11.45 -4.77 -18.05
N ILE A 29 -11.23 -5.68 -17.08
CA ILE A 29 -12.08 -6.83 -16.85
C ILE A 29 -12.13 -7.19 -15.38
N TYR A 30 -13.33 -7.41 -14.87
CA TYR A 30 -13.54 -7.96 -13.53
C TYR A 30 -13.89 -9.43 -13.62
N HIS A 31 -13.03 -10.28 -13.04
CA HIS A 31 -13.30 -11.71 -12.93
C HIS A 31 -12.78 -12.21 -11.56
N PRO A 32 -13.61 -12.97 -10.79
CA PRO A 32 -13.28 -13.37 -9.43
C PRO A 32 -12.07 -14.31 -9.36
N ASN A 33 -11.84 -15.09 -10.41
CA ASN A 33 -10.78 -16.10 -10.47
C ASN A 33 -9.41 -15.54 -10.89
N ILE A 34 -9.29 -14.23 -11.09
CA ILE A 34 -8.01 -13.60 -11.43
C ILE A 34 -7.12 -13.53 -10.18
N ILE A 35 -5.94 -14.12 -10.28
CA ILE A 35 -4.91 -14.16 -9.24
C ILE A 35 -3.62 -13.52 -9.75
N ASP A 36 -3.08 -12.59 -9.00
CA ASP A 36 -1.77 -11.98 -9.26
C ASP A 36 -0.68 -12.84 -8.61
N LEU A 37 0.09 -13.55 -9.43
CA LEU A 37 1.18 -14.40 -8.95
C LEU A 37 2.29 -13.62 -8.26
N THR A 38 2.48 -12.36 -8.62
CA THR A 38 3.52 -11.54 -7.97
C THR A 38 3.20 -11.22 -6.52
N LEU A 39 1.93 -11.33 -6.12
CA LEU A 39 1.47 -11.11 -4.74
C LEU A 39 1.55 -12.38 -3.88
N ASN A 40 1.75 -13.55 -4.48
CA ASN A 40 1.98 -14.78 -3.74
C ASN A 40 3.43 -14.90 -3.25
N LYS A 41 4.35 -14.13 -3.84
CA LYS A 41 5.71 -14.02 -3.34
C LYS A 41 5.72 -13.55 -1.89
N ALA A 42 6.48 -14.20 -1.06
CA ALA A 42 6.67 -13.81 0.33
C ALA A 42 7.23 -12.39 0.48
N ASN A 43 8.02 -11.95 -0.49
CA ASN A 43 8.57 -10.59 -0.57
C ASN A 43 8.25 -9.97 -1.94
N HIS A 44 7.07 -9.40 -2.09
CA HIS A 44 6.60 -8.78 -3.32
C HIS A 44 7.05 -7.32 -3.54
N GLN A 45 7.91 -6.79 -2.65
CA GLN A 45 8.53 -5.47 -2.84
C GLN A 45 9.48 -5.43 -4.01
N LYS A 46 10.20 -6.52 -4.20
CA LYS A 46 11.15 -6.58 -5.30
C LYS A 46 10.38 -6.45 -6.59
N PRO A 47 10.79 -5.45 -7.36
CA PRO A 47 10.01 -4.98 -8.46
C PRO A 47 9.81 -6.08 -9.47
N LEU A 48 8.82 -5.89 -10.23
CA LEU A 48 8.60 -6.34 -11.57
C LEU A 48 9.56 -7.47 -11.97
N THR A 49 9.05 -8.57 -12.37
CA THR A 49 9.80 -9.68 -12.95
C THR A 49 10.90 -9.19 -13.89
N LYS A 50 12.00 -9.93 -14.01
CA LYS A 50 13.07 -9.60 -14.96
C LYS A 50 12.53 -9.47 -16.38
N THR A 51 11.62 -10.36 -16.75
CA THR A 51 10.90 -10.33 -18.01
C THR A 51 10.17 -9.01 -18.21
N HIS A 52 9.39 -8.58 -17.23
CA HIS A 52 8.67 -7.30 -17.31
C HIS A 52 9.64 -6.13 -17.46
N ASN A 53 10.69 -6.06 -16.66
CA ASN A 53 11.70 -5.01 -16.79
C ASN A 53 12.38 -5.01 -18.16
N HIS A 54 12.70 -6.18 -18.71
CA HIS A 54 13.29 -6.30 -20.03
C HIS A 54 12.36 -5.74 -21.11
N PHE A 55 11.09 -6.17 -21.14
CA PHE A 55 10.14 -5.71 -22.14
C PHE A 55 9.79 -4.23 -21.96
N TYR A 56 9.64 -3.74 -20.73
CA TYR A 56 9.37 -2.31 -20.49
C TYR A 56 10.55 -1.39 -20.78
N SER A 57 11.77 -1.85 -20.64
CA SER A 57 12.94 -1.07 -21.09
C SER A 57 12.99 -0.94 -22.61
N LYS A 58 12.60 -2.00 -23.31
CA LYS A 58 12.59 -2.04 -24.76
C LYS A 58 11.33 -1.41 -25.38
N TYR A 59 10.19 -1.56 -24.71
CA TYR A 59 8.90 -1.01 -25.11
C TYR A 59 8.35 -0.15 -23.96
N PRO A 60 8.90 1.05 -23.72
CA PRO A 60 8.52 1.85 -22.58
C PRO A 60 7.03 2.21 -22.65
N TYR A 61 6.31 1.86 -21.59
CA TYR A 61 4.92 2.22 -21.41
C TYR A 61 4.83 3.74 -21.26
N LYS A 62 4.56 4.42 -22.36
CA LYS A 62 4.00 5.75 -22.32
C LYS A 62 2.48 5.59 -22.29
N ARG A 63 1.82 6.24 -21.33
CA ARG A 63 0.34 6.24 -21.20
C ARG A 63 -0.41 6.71 -22.46
N ASP A 64 0.31 7.26 -23.42
CA ASP A 64 -0.21 7.47 -24.76
C ASP A 64 -0.30 6.11 -25.44
N LEU A 65 -1.49 5.71 -25.77
CA LEU A 65 -1.95 4.43 -26.33
C LEU A 65 -1.08 3.76 -27.44
N ASN A 66 0.06 4.33 -27.78
CA ASN A 66 0.86 3.97 -28.93
C ASN A 66 2.14 3.17 -28.64
N THR A 67 2.40 2.80 -27.37
CA THR A 67 3.61 2.01 -27.02
C THR A 67 3.27 0.80 -26.18
N LEU A 68 2.35 0.02 -26.67
CA LEU A 68 2.11 -1.34 -26.20
C LEU A 68 3.23 -2.25 -26.72
N ILE A 69 3.57 -3.29 -25.96
CA ILE A 69 4.36 -4.39 -26.47
C ILE A 69 3.73 -4.84 -27.80
N PRO A 70 4.46 -4.88 -28.91
CA PRO A 70 3.88 -5.31 -30.18
C PRO A 70 3.17 -6.66 -30.05
N VAL A 71 2.01 -6.81 -30.67
CA VAL A 71 1.19 -8.04 -30.60
C VAL A 71 2.04 -9.29 -30.93
N THR A 72 2.95 -9.15 -31.91
CA THR A 72 3.91 -10.20 -32.30
C THR A 72 4.86 -10.62 -31.17
N LYS A 73 4.99 -9.84 -30.11
CA LYS A 73 5.83 -10.11 -28.94
C LYS A 73 5.04 -10.52 -27.69
N HIS A 74 3.70 -10.50 -27.75
CA HIS A 74 2.86 -10.86 -26.61
C HIS A 74 3.08 -12.31 -26.18
N PHE A 75 3.18 -13.23 -27.13
CA PHE A 75 3.39 -14.63 -26.83
C PHE A 75 4.74 -14.85 -26.12
N GLU A 76 5.82 -14.32 -26.70
CA GLU A 76 7.15 -14.36 -26.10
C GLU A 76 7.18 -13.75 -24.69
N TYR A 77 6.48 -12.62 -24.50
CA TYR A 77 6.34 -12.00 -23.19
C TYR A 77 5.61 -12.90 -22.19
N CYS A 78 4.49 -13.51 -22.60
CA CYS A 78 3.71 -14.39 -21.73
C CYS A 78 4.47 -15.67 -21.36
N GLU A 79 5.19 -16.29 -22.32
CA GLU A 79 6.01 -17.47 -22.04
C GLU A 79 7.13 -17.17 -21.04
N ASN A 80 7.90 -16.11 -21.29
CA ASN A 80 8.97 -15.71 -20.38
C ASN A 80 8.44 -15.33 -18.99
N LEU A 81 7.27 -14.69 -18.93
CA LEU A 81 6.62 -14.33 -17.68
C LEU A 81 6.14 -15.58 -16.93
N TYR A 82 5.55 -16.53 -17.64
CA TYR A 82 5.15 -17.80 -17.07
C TYR A 82 6.35 -18.54 -16.48
N ASP A 83 7.44 -18.67 -17.23
CA ASP A 83 8.65 -19.34 -16.78
C ASP A 83 9.24 -18.69 -15.50
N GLU A 84 9.13 -17.39 -15.38
CA GLU A 84 9.60 -16.67 -14.20
C GLU A 84 8.65 -16.82 -12.99
N LEU A 85 7.34 -16.96 -13.22
CA LEU A 85 6.33 -16.94 -12.17
C LEU A 85 5.74 -18.31 -11.83
N LYS A 86 5.94 -19.34 -12.65
CA LYS A 86 5.34 -20.68 -12.47
C LYS A 86 5.62 -21.30 -11.10
N PHE A 87 6.75 -20.99 -10.48
CA PHE A 87 7.12 -21.47 -9.13
C PHE A 87 6.20 -20.96 -8.02
N TYR A 88 5.41 -19.91 -8.29
CA TYR A 88 4.47 -19.34 -7.32
C TYR A 88 3.03 -19.84 -7.53
N ILE A 89 2.79 -20.71 -8.51
CA ILE A 89 1.45 -21.28 -8.79
C ILE A 89 1.00 -22.18 -7.63
N ASP A 90 1.93 -22.96 -7.09
CA ASP A 90 1.68 -23.87 -5.98
C ASP A 90 1.75 -23.21 -4.60
N GLU A 91 2.16 -21.95 -4.54
CA GLU A 91 2.17 -21.19 -3.29
C GLU A 91 0.74 -20.82 -2.86
N PRO A 92 0.46 -20.80 -1.56
CA PRO A 92 -0.85 -20.37 -1.08
C PRO A 92 -1.20 -18.96 -1.59
N ILE A 93 -2.43 -18.82 -2.08
CA ILE A 93 -2.92 -17.51 -2.54
C ILE A 93 -2.92 -16.54 -1.37
N ASN A 94 -2.22 -15.43 -1.53
CA ASN A 94 -2.24 -14.36 -0.56
C ASN A 94 -3.56 -13.58 -0.65
N ASP A 95 -4.54 -14.01 0.14
CA ASP A 95 -5.89 -13.42 0.16
C ASP A 95 -5.90 -11.95 0.53
N PHE A 96 -5.03 -11.53 1.46
CA PHE A 96 -4.96 -10.14 1.89
C PHE A 96 -4.63 -9.21 0.72
N TYR A 97 -3.63 -9.57 -0.08
CA TYR A 97 -3.25 -8.77 -1.24
C TYR A 97 -4.11 -9.05 -2.46
N ASN A 98 -4.35 -10.31 -2.80
CA ASN A 98 -5.06 -10.67 -4.02
C ASN A 98 -6.55 -10.35 -4.00
N ARG A 99 -7.23 -10.53 -2.87
CA ARG A 99 -8.68 -10.40 -2.79
C ARG A 99 -9.15 -9.12 -2.12
N LYS A 100 -8.39 -8.60 -1.14
CA LYS A 100 -8.79 -7.43 -0.37
C LYS A 100 -8.11 -6.16 -0.85
N SER A 101 -6.78 -6.08 -0.70
CA SER A 101 -6.04 -4.85 -0.99
C SER A 101 -6.11 -4.44 -2.45
N THR A 102 -5.91 -5.37 -3.39
CA THR A 102 -5.95 -5.06 -4.83
C THR A 102 -7.31 -4.52 -5.25
N VAL A 103 -8.40 -5.14 -4.78
CA VAL A 103 -9.76 -4.70 -5.12
C VAL A 103 -10.07 -3.34 -4.50
N ALA A 104 -9.66 -3.10 -3.24
CA ALA A 104 -9.84 -1.81 -2.59
C ALA A 104 -9.08 -0.68 -3.30
N PHE A 105 -7.82 -0.91 -3.68
CA PHE A 105 -7.05 0.09 -4.43
C PHE A 105 -7.56 0.31 -5.85
N TYR A 106 -8.03 -0.73 -6.52
CA TYR A 106 -8.72 -0.59 -7.80
C TYR A 106 -9.95 0.33 -7.66
N ALA A 107 -10.80 0.10 -6.65
CA ALA A 107 -11.97 0.93 -6.42
C ALA A 107 -11.60 2.41 -6.13
N LEU A 108 -10.57 2.66 -5.30
CA LEU A 108 -10.08 4.00 -5.03
C LEU A 108 -9.55 4.70 -6.29
N GLU A 109 -8.83 3.98 -7.13
CA GLU A 109 -8.29 4.50 -8.40
C GLU A 109 -9.39 4.80 -9.41
N SER A 110 -10.43 3.98 -9.46
CA SER A 110 -11.55 4.13 -10.38
C SER A 110 -12.51 5.25 -10.00
N ASN A 111 -12.69 5.49 -8.71
CA ASN A 111 -13.60 6.55 -8.23
C ASN A 111 -13.02 7.95 -8.43
N GLY A 112 -11.70 8.13 -8.28
CA GLY A 112 -11.08 9.46 -8.31
C GLY A 112 -11.58 10.37 -7.17
N ILE A 113 -11.22 11.65 -7.24
CA ILE A 113 -11.68 12.69 -6.31
C ILE A 113 -12.09 13.93 -7.12
N ARG A 114 -13.27 14.47 -6.83
CA ARG A 114 -13.73 15.74 -7.44
C ARG A 114 -12.87 16.91 -7.00
N ILE A 115 -12.73 17.88 -7.88
CA ILE A 115 -11.93 19.08 -7.64
C ILE A 115 -12.74 20.36 -7.96
N CYS A 116 -12.37 21.42 -7.24
CA CYS A 116 -12.64 22.78 -7.68
C CYS A 116 -11.56 23.17 -8.70
N LYS A 117 -11.92 23.23 -9.98
CA LYS A 117 -10.96 23.34 -11.09
C LYS A 117 -10.02 24.53 -10.92
N ASP A 118 -10.55 25.73 -10.62
CA ASP A 118 -9.75 26.95 -10.48
C ASP A 118 -8.70 26.82 -9.37
N LYS A 119 -9.09 26.32 -8.19
CA LYS A 119 -8.18 26.08 -7.07
C LYS A 119 -7.16 24.99 -7.38
N PHE A 120 -7.57 23.97 -8.12
CA PHE A 120 -6.68 22.88 -8.49
C PHE A 120 -5.62 23.32 -9.49
N GLU A 121 -6.01 24.06 -10.54
CA GLU A 121 -5.08 24.57 -11.54
C GLU A 121 -4.11 25.61 -10.96
N GLU A 122 -4.52 26.37 -9.96
CA GLU A 122 -3.64 27.29 -9.22
C GLU A 122 -2.50 26.57 -8.47
N LYS A 123 -2.80 25.41 -7.90
CA LYS A 123 -1.87 24.70 -6.99
C LYS A 123 -1.08 23.57 -7.65
N PHE A 124 -1.59 23.00 -8.73
CA PHE A 124 -1.03 21.79 -9.34
C PHE A 124 -0.76 21.97 -10.84
N HIS A 125 -1.69 21.64 -11.68
CA HIS A 125 -1.55 21.69 -13.15
C HIS A 125 -2.92 21.80 -13.82
N SER A 126 -2.92 22.27 -15.07
CA SER A 126 -4.16 22.32 -15.85
C SER A 126 -4.77 20.94 -16.05
N ILE A 127 -6.11 20.90 -15.98
CA ILE A 127 -6.88 19.67 -16.12
C ILE A 127 -8.19 19.94 -16.89
N HIS A 128 -8.60 18.98 -17.70
CA HIS A 128 -9.83 19.10 -18.47
C HIS A 128 -11.07 18.67 -17.69
N ASN A 129 -10.92 17.68 -16.84
CA ASN A 129 -12.01 17.09 -16.05
C ASN A 129 -12.14 17.75 -14.68
N ASP A 130 -13.29 17.57 -14.03
CA ASP A 130 -13.56 17.98 -12.67
C ASP A 130 -13.21 16.89 -11.63
N THR A 131 -12.59 15.81 -12.09
CA THR A 131 -12.20 14.66 -11.27
C THR A 131 -10.76 14.31 -11.58
N VAL A 132 -9.97 14.13 -10.53
CA VAL A 132 -8.59 13.65 -10.62
C VAL A 132 -8.48 12.21 -10.17
N TYR A 133 -7.65 11.49 -10.89
CA TYR A 133 -7.36 10.08 -10.61
C TYR A 133 -5.88 9.93 -10.22
N THR A 134 -5.59 8.97 -9.36
CA THR A 134 -4.23 8.61 -8.98
C THR A 134 -4.07 7.11 -8.99
N GLN A 135 -2.85 6.64 -9.05
CA GLN A 135 -2.54 5.21 -8.90
C GLN A 135 -1.84 4.99 -7.57
N TYR A 136 -2.26 3.94 -6.86
CA TYR A 136 -1.64 3.54 -5.61
C TYR A 136 -0.63 2.41 -5.82
N ASN A 137 0.52 2.57 -5.21
CA ASN A 137 1.49 1.50 -5.04
C ASN A 137 1.42 0.98 -3.61
N PHE A 138 0.93 -0.23 -3.42
CA PHE A 138 0.90 -0.90 -2.12
C PHE A 138 2.07 -1.90 -1.93
N LYS A 139 2.86 -2.13 -2.98
CA LYS A 139 4.07 -2.96 -2.95
C LYS A 139 5.26 -2.11 -2.49
N THR A 140 5.19 -1.59 -1.26
CA THR A 140 6.23 -0.74 -0.67
C THR A 140 6.95 -1.48 0.46
N THR A 141 8.17 -1.06 0.78
CA THR A 141 9.01 -1.68 1.83
C THR A 141 8.31 -1.76 3.18
N THR A 142 7.54 -0.75 3.52
CA THR A 142 6.80 -0.68 4.79
C THR A 142 5.38 -1.19 4.68
N THR A 143 4.98 -1.72 3.51
CA THR A 143 3.60 -2.06 3.15
C THR A 143 2.61 -0.89 3.22
N ARG A 144 3.08 0.33 3.54
CA ARG A 144 2.26 1.53 3.54
C ARG A 144 2.02 2.00 2.11
N PRO A 145 0.77 2.13 1.66
CA PRO A 145 0.48 2.57 0.31
C PRO A 145 1.03 3.96 0.02
N SER A 146 1.53 4.14 -1.18
CA SER A 146 1.95 5.44 -1.68
C SER A 146 1.28 5.71 -3.03
N ASN A 147 1.09 6.98 -3.36
CA ASN A 147 0.63 7.34 -4.69
C ASN A 147 1.76 7.16 -5.70
N LYS A 148 1.43 6.49 -6.80
CA LYS A 148 2.37 6.26 -7.88
C LYS A 148 2.21 7.35 -8.92
N PHE A 149 3.34 7.83 -9.41
CA PHE A 149 3.61 8.72 -10.54
C PHE A 149 2.47 9.44 -11.28
N ARG A 150 2.67 10.75 -11.53
CA ARG A 150 1.88 11.65 -12.39
C ARG A 150 0.48 12.02 -11.89
N GLY A 151 0.08 11.58 -10.70
CA GLY A 151 -1.09 12.08 -10.02
C GLY A 151 -0.71 12.94 -8.83
N VAL A 152 -1.68 13.56 -8.20
CA VAL A 152 -1.48 14.26 -6.94
C VAL A 152 -1.13 13.26 -5.85
N ASN A 153 -0.07 13.53 -5.12
CA ASN A 153 0.26 12.74 -3.94
C ASN A 153 -0.61 13.20 -2.76
N TYR A 154 -1.76 12.59 -2.60
CA TYR A 154 -2.73 12.94 -1.54
C TYR A 154 -2.13 12.85 -0.13
N SER A 155 -1.22 11.90 0.12
CA SER A 155 -0.59 11.72 1.43
C SER A 155 0.42 12.82 1.78
N ALA A 156 0.89 13.57 0.78
CA ALA A 156 1.85 14.66 0.94
C ALA A 156 1.21 16.05 0.88
N LEU A 157 -0.12 16.15 0.74
CA LEU A 157 -0.79 17.45 0.72
C LEU A 157 -0.60 18.19 2.04
N SER A 158 -0.10 19.42 1.93
CA SER A 158 0.11 20.28 3.08
C SER A 158 -1.23 20.68 3.73
N LYS A 159 -1.20 20.89 5.05
CA LYS A 159 -2.30 21.50 5.79
C LYS A 159 -2.17 23.04 5.87
N LYS A 160 -1.08 23.60 5.32
CA LYS A 160 -0.70 25.01 5.55
C LYS A 160 -0.82 25.88 4.30
N ASP A 161 -1.00 25.31 3.12
CA ASP A 161 -0.93 26.00 1.83
C ASP A 161 -2.22 25.97 1.01
N ASP A 162 -3.33 25.65 1.67
CA ASP A 162 -4.68 25.56 1.09
C ASP A 162 -4.82 24.56 -0.06
N SER A 163 -3.78 23.76 -0.34
CA SER A 163 -3.80 22.77 -1.41
C SER A 163 -4.92 21.72 -1.26
N ARG A 164 -5.37 21.48 -0.03
CA ARG A 164 -6.49 20.57 0.27
C ARG A 164 -7.84 21.13 -0.15
N GLU A 165 -8.00 22.44 -0.23
CA GLU A 165 -9.23 23.10 -0.63
C GLU A 165 -9.55 22.94 -2.12
N ALA A 166 -8.55 22.49 -2.90
CA ALA A 166 -8.76 22.14 -4.30
C ALA A 166 -9.62 20.88 -4.47
N PHE A 167 -9.74 20.06 -3.43
CA PHE A 167 -10.53 18.82 -3.45
C PHE A 167 -11.88 19.05 -2.80
N ILE A 168 -12.94 18.66 -3.49
CA ILE A 168 -14.32 18.84 -3.05
C ILE A 168 -15.04 17.50 -2.99
N PRO A 169 -16.04 17.34 -2.11
CA PRO A 169 -16.80 16.11 -2.03
C PRO A 169 -17.64 15.91 -3.31
N SER A 170 -17.86 14.66 -3.70
CA SER A 170 -18.76 14.30 -4.80
C SER A 170 -20.22 14.50 -4.42
N ASN A 171 -20.52 14.40 -3.12
CA ASN A 171 -21.83 14.67 -2.51
C ASN A 171 -21.74 15.96 -1.68
N ASP A 172 -22.33 15.96 -0.50
CA ASP A 172 -22.42 17.18 0.33
C ASP A 172 -21.18 17.38 1.21
N VAL A 173 -20.55 16.29 1.69
CA VAL A 173 -19.48 16.34 2.67
C VAL A 173 -18.39 15.29 2.43
N PHE A 174 -17.18 15.58 2.92
CA PHE A 174 -16.18 14.54 3.17
C PHE A 174 -16.41 13.92 4.55
N VAL A 175 -16.26 12.61 4.64
CA VAL A 175 -16.20 11.90 5.92
C VAL A 175 -14.75 11.52 6.17
N GLU A 176 -14.14 12.08 7.21
CA GLU A 176 -12.79 11.71 7.67
C GLU A 176 -12.90 10.68 8.79
N MET A 177 -12.25 9.55 8.61
CA MET A 177 -12.12 8.51 9.63
C MET A 177 -10.65 8.27 9.90
N ASP A 178 -10.22 8.49 11.14
CA ASP A 178 -8.84 8.28 11.56
C ASP A 178 -8.79 7.45 12.85
N ILE A 179 -7.74 6.64 12.99
CA ILE A 179 -7.49 5.88 14.21
C ILE A 179 -6.57 6.71 15.10
N SER A 180 -7.11 7.21 16.21
CA SER A 180 -6.32 7.98 17.16
C SER A 180 -5.11 7.19 17.67
N ALA A 181 -3.94 7.83 17.64
CA ALA A 181 -2.69 7.26 18.13
C ALA A 181 -2.42 5.83 17.61
N TYR A 182 -2.64 5.58 16.30
CA TYR A 182 -2.63 4.23 15.70
C TYR A 182 -1.41 3.38 16.11
N HIS A 183 -0.18 3.89 15.97
CA HIS A 183 1.02 3.10 16.27
C HIS A 183 1.13 2.75 17.76
N PRO A 184 1.01 3.69 18.72
CA PRO A 184 0.99 3.34 20.13
C PRO A 184 -0.17 2.41 20.51
N SER A 185 -1.36 2.60 19.91
CA SER A 185 -2.53 1.72 20.14
C SER A 185 -2.26 0.28 19.70
N LEU A 186 -1.67 0.13 18.51
CA LEU A 186 -1.33 -1.18 17.96
C LEU A 186 -0.24 -1.86 18.81
N LEU A 187 0.81 -1.11 19.16
CA LEU A 187 1.88 -1.64 20.00
C LEU A 187 1.36 -2.06 21.37
N ALA A 188 0.51 -1.26 22.01
CA ALA A 188 -0.10 -1.58 23.29
C ALA A 188 -0.84 -2.94 23.23
N LYS A 189 -1.61 -3.18 22.17
CA LYS A 189 -2.27 -4.48 21.95
C LYS A 189 -1.28 -5.64 21.78
N LEU A 190 -0.19 -5.41 21.04
CA LEU A 190 0.82 -6.45 20.79
C LEU A 190 1.62 -6.82 22.03
N ILE A 191 1.78 -5.89 22.98
CA ILE A 191 2.54 -6.09 24.23
C ILE A 191 1.64 -6.31 25.44
N ASP A 192 0.34 -6.48 25.24
CA ASP A 192 -0.67 -6.61 26.29
C ASP A 192 -0.52 -5.53 27.37
N TYR A 193 -0.64 -4.27 26.92
CA TYR A 193 -0.60 -3.08 27.75
C TYR A 193 -1.89 -2.27 27.61
N THR A 194 -2.43 -1.84 28.74
CA THR A 194 -3.65 -1.00 28.79
C THR A 194 -3.28 0.37 29.37
N PHE A 195 -3.71 1.42 28.69
CA PHE A 195 -3.59 2.79 29.21
C PHE A 195 -4.75 3.09 30.17
N ASP A 196 -4.47 3.84 31.22
CA ASP A 196 -5.48 4.28 32.20
C ASP A 196 -6.39 5.39 31.63
N GLU A 197 -5.95 6.07 30.57
CA GLU A 197 -6.67 7.15 29.91
C GLU A 197 -7.28 6.71 28.59
N ASN A 198 -8.42 7.29 28.25
CA ASN A 198 -9.05 7.08 26.95
C ASN A 198 -8.23 7.65 25.78
N ASP A 199 -7.54 8.78 26.01
CA ASP A 199 -6.60 9.35 25.03
C ASP A 199 -5.16 8.92 25.37
N ILE A 200 -4.57 8.16 24.49
CA ILE A 200 -3.22 7.63 24.65
C ILE A 200 -2.17 8.76 24.75
N HIS A 201 -2.37 9.87 24.07
CA HIS A 201 -1.43 10.98 24.17
C HIS A 201 -1.56 11.74 25.48
N GLU A 202 -2.74 11.78 26.08
CA GLU A 202 -2.92 12.27 27.44
C GLU A 202 -2.25 11.34 28.47
N ALA A 203 -2.38 10.02 28.29
CA ALA A 203 -1.66 9.06 29.12
C ALA A 203 -0.16 9.30 29.08
N PHE A 204 0.42 9.46 27.89
CA PHE A 204 1.84 9.77 27.75
C PHE A 204 2.22 11.15 28.32
N ALA A 205 1.37 12.17 28.18
CA ALA A 205 1.62 13.49 28.76
C ALA A 205 1.76 13.41 30.30
N LYS A 206 0.88 12.65 30.94
CA LYS A 206 0.96 12.38 32.38
C LYS A 206 2.19 11.57 32.77
N MET A 207 2.50 10.50 32.01
CA MET A 207 3.68 9.67 32.26
C MET A 207 4.99 10.45 32.15
N TYR A 208 5.07 11.39 31.20
CA TYR A 208 6.28 12.19 30.96
C TYR A 208 6.34 13.46 31.82
N GLY A 209 5.21 13.90 32.34
CA GLY A 209 5.10 15.19 33.05
C GLY A 209 5.30 16.37 32.11
N VAL A 210 4.77 16.30 30.89
CA VAL A 210 4.89 17.34 29.85
C VAL A 210 3.53 17.65 29.22
N GLU A 211 3.47 18.73 28.44
CA GLU A 211 2.28 19.09 27.69
C GLU A 211 1.93 18.07 26.60
N TYR A 212 0.63 17.95 26.30
CA TYR A 212 0.07 17.01 25.29
C TYR A 212 0.82 16.99 23.95
N LYS A 213 1.09 18.17 23.39
CA LYS A 213 1.76 18.31 22.11
C LYS A 213 3.21 17.82 22.16
N GLU A 214 3.89 18.08 23.24
CA GLU A 214 5.25 17.61 23.48
C GLU A 214 5.27 16.09 23.68
N ALA A 215 4.35 15.56 24.48
CA ALA A 215 4.20 14.12 24.68
C ALA A 215 4.02 13.36 23.36
N LYS A 216 3.17 13.87 22.49
CA LYS A 216 2.95 13.30 21.15
C LYS A 216 4.25 13.24 20.34
N GLN A 217 5.03 14.32 20.31
CA GLN A 217 6.29 14.37 19.57
C GLN A 217 7.34 13.43 20.17
N LEU A 218 7.47 13.43 21.49
CA LEU A 218 8.39 12.55 22.22
C LEU A 218 8.07 11.07 21.98
N THR A 219 6.80 10.69 22.10
CA THR A 219 6.37 9.31 21.88
C THR A 219 6.72 8.83 20.47
N PHE A 220 6.41 9.60 19.44
CA PHE A 220 6.77 9.24 18.07
C PHE A 220 8.29 9.14 17.90
N LYS A 221 9.04 10.10 18.39
CA LYS A 221 10.50 10.07 18.33
C LYS A 221 11.07 8.82 18.98
N MET A 222 10.59 8.46 20.16
CA MET A 222 11.06 7.26 20.89
C MET A 222 10.68 5.98 20.19
N LEU A 223 9.44 5.82 19.74
CA LEU A 223 8.98 4.61 19.05
C LEU A 223 9.72 4.38 17.74
N TYR A 224 9.98 5.42 16.95
CA TYR A 224 10.69 5.26 15.69
C TYR A 224 12.21 5.14 15.82
N SER A 225 12.81 5.70 16.89
CA SER A 225 14.25 5.55 17.11
C SER A 225 14.62 4.29 17.89
N GLY A 226 13.66 3.66 18.56
CA GLY A 226 13.91 2.57 19.50
C GLY A 226 14.68 3.00 20.75
N ASN A 227 14.92 4.32 20.92
CA ASN A 227 15.64 4.87 22.07
C ASN A 227 14.66 5.61 23.00
N PHE A 228 14.40 5.00 24.15
CA PHE A 228 13.43 5.52 25.12
C PHE A 228 14.05 6.47 26.17
N GLY A 229 15.37 6.65 26.16
CA GLY A 229 16.08 7.59 27.03
C GLY A 229 15.70 7.43 28.50
N LYS A 230 15.41 8.55 29.17
CA LYS A 230 15.01 8.59 30.59
C LYS A 230 13.65 7.93 30.87
N TYR A 231 12.87 7.60 29.86
CA TYR A 231 11.55 6.97 29.99
C TYR A 231 11.59 5.44 29.81
N SER A 232 12.80 4.86 29.65
CA SER A 232 12.99 3.41 29.47
C SER A 232 12.42 2.56 30.60
N ASP A 233 12.29 3.15 31.80
CA ASP A 233 11.77 2.46 32.98
C ASP A 233 10.24 2.42 33.08
N LEU A 234 9.53 3.21 32.26
CA LEU A 234 8.09 3.11 32.17
C LEU A 234 7.66 1.73 31.64
N GLU A 235 6.64 1.15 32.25
CA GLU A 235 6.20 -0.21 31.95
C GLU A 235 5.91 -0.44 30.45
N PHE A 236 5.23 0.52 29.81
CA PHE A 236 4.98 0.48 28.38
C PHE A 236 6.27 0.30 27.56
N PHE A 237 7.32 1.08 27.87
CA PHE A 237 8.58 0.98 27.12
C PHE A 237 9.42 -0.22 27.46
N LYS A 238 9.33 -0.73 28.70
CA LYS A 238 9.95 -2.02 29.08
C LYS A 238 9.36 -3.15 28.24
N LYS A 239 8.02 -3.23 28.19
CA LYS A 239 7.31 -4.23 27.38
C LYS A 239 7.60 -4.06 25.88
N ALA A 240 7.61 -2.81 25.37
CA ALA A 240 7.94 -2.51 23.98
C ALA A 240 9.35 -2.97 23.61
N LYS A 241 10.33 -2.77 24.50
CA LYS A 241 11.71 -3.21 24.31
C LYS A 241 11.82 -4.74 24.32
N GLN A 242 11.14 -5.40 25.23
CA GLN A 242 11.10 -6.87 25.28
C GLN A 242 10.51 -7.43 23.98
N PHE A 243 9.39 -6.89 23.52
CA PHE A 243 8.77 -7.28 22.27
C PHE A 243 9.71 -7.07 21.08
N THR A 244 10.37 -5.90 20.99
CA THR A 244 11.34 -5.63 19.94
C THR A 244 12.51 -6.60 19.96
N ASN A 245 13.02 -6.98 21.14
CA ASN A 245 14.10 -7.95 21.28
C ASN A 245 13.67 -9.33 20.76
N ILE A 246 12.46 -9.79 21.10
CA ILE A 246 11.92 -11.06 20.60
C ILE A 246 11.87 -11.06 19.07
N ILE A 247 11.38 -9.97 18.47
CA ILE A 247 11.32 -9.80 17.01
C ILE A 247 12.73 -9.85 16.39
N TRP A 248 13.72 -9.20 17.01
CA TRP A 248 15.11 -9.24 16.55
C TRP A 248 15.76 -10.62 16.70
N GLU A 249 15.47 -11.34 17.77
CA GLU A 249 15.93 -12.72 17.96
C GLU A 249 15.37 -13.65 16.89
N GLU A 250 14.06 -13.54 16.61
CA GLU A 250 13.40 -14.27 15.53
C GLU A 250 14.03 -13.94 14.17
N PHE A 251 14.22 -12.64 13.87
CA PHE A 251 14.86 -12.19 12.63
C PHE A 251 16.28 -12.74 12.47
N ASN A 252 17.08 -12.69 13.54
CA ASN A 252 18.47 -13.18 13.50
C ASN A 252 18.54 -14.70 13.34
N THR A 253 17.55 -15.42 13.90
CA THR A 253 17.49 -16.88 13.83
C THR A 253 17.01 -17.37 12.47
N ASN A 254 15.96 -16.76 11.94
CA ASN A 254 15.29 -17.21 10.72
C ASN A 254 15.76 -16.48 9.45
N GLY A 255 16.45 -15.35 9.58
CA GLY A 255 16.82 -14.48 8.47
C GLY A 255 15.67 -13.64 7.91
N PHE A 256 14.47 -13.78 8.47
CA PHE A 256 13.28 -13.00 8.10
C PHE A 256 12.29 -12.90 9.26
N ILE A 257 11.37 -11.94 9.13
CA ILE A 257 10.16 -11.82 9.94
C ILE A 257 8.95 -11.77 9.02
N GLU A 258 7.90 -12.49 9.36
CA GLU A 258 6.65 -12.51 8.62
C GLU A 258 5.57 -11.69 9.32
N CYS A 259 4.93 -10.78 8.56
CA CYS A 259 3.75 -10.09 9.05
C CYS A 259 2.58 -11.10 9.21
N PRO A 260 1.99 -11.23 10.40
CA PRO A 260 0.96 -12.25 10.64
C PRO A 260 -0.33 -12.02 9.82
N VAL A 261 -0.57 -10.79 9.36
CA VAL A 261 -1.77 -10.41 8.61
C VAL A 261 -1.55 -10.52 7.10
N SER A 262 -0.52 -9.84 6.59
CA SER A 262 -0.27 -9.76 5.15
C SER A 262 0.60 -10.89 4.60
N LYS A 263 1.21 -11.69 5.47
CA LYS A 263 2.18 -12.74 5.12
C LYS A 263 3.41 -12.20 4.38
N TYR A 264 3.62 -10.90 4.47
CA TYR A 264 4.79 -10.26 3.91
C TYR A 264 6.04 -10.60 4.73
N LYS A 265 7.11 -11.02 4.07
CA LYS A 265 8.39 -11.33 4.72
C LYS A 265 9.35 -10.16 4.59
N PHE A 266 9.83 -9.71 5.73
CA PHE A 266 10.94 -8.76 5.84
C PHE A 266 12.22 -9.59 5.96
N GLU A 267 13.00 -9.65 4.90
CA GLU A 267 14.22 -10.45 4.80
C GLU A 267 15.45 -9.58 5.02
N LYS A 268 16.54 -10.22 5.44
CA LYS A 268 17.85 -9.58 5.51
C LYS A 268 18.38 -9.38 4.07
N ASP A 269 18.83 -8.15 3.75
CA ASP A 269 19.45 -7.80 2.47
C ASP A 269 20.77 -8.55 2.24
#